data_82060e3e521a50860dde223ec271a1ae
#
_entry.id   82060e3e521a50860dde223ec271a1ae
#
_cell.length_a   1.000
_cell.length_b   1.000
_cell.length_c   1.000
_cell.angle_alpha   90.00
_cell.angle_beta   90.00
_cell.angle_gamma   90.00
#
_symmetry.space_group_name_H-M   'P 1'
#
loop_
_entity.id
_entity.type
_entity.pdbx_description
1 polymer ?
#
loop_
_entity_poly.entity_id
_entity_poly.type
_entity_poly.pdbx_seq_one_letter_code
_entity_poly.pdbx_strand_id
1 'polypeptide(L)'
;GRTSGILAAKSACTTQRGKLLMARNCHKAVYHAVELRELETVYLYPESDIDAEERRSGDDGNEYTVKWGKKLAQINGSIRSEDVEDALTRDPQIQAVVITSPTYDGILSDVEKISEIAHAHGVPLIVDEAHGAHFGFHPDFPENALKKGADIVIHSLHKTLPSMTQTALLHIGEKSTKWTEYVKKYLDIFETSSPSYVFMAGMDQCMRMIEAKGKELFEDYSQRLHCFKKEVAKLPHIHLLTDEDAVRQQVYETDPGKLVIAADGWNGHEVAEFLRRKEHLEVEMEAAGYVIALTSIADTDEGFKRLKNALIHIEENISTNSVEDEEKQPQKNVRSNIRSLSGTSGNEEEIKVLSIAQATACEHTTMDLERSIGEISGEYIYLYPPGIPLVVPGERITEELLCQIREVRQTGLEIQGMRDYSGKKVDVCRKV
;
A
#
# COMPACT_ATOMS: atom_id res chain seq x y z
N GLY A 1 -6.10 -11.66 13.69
CA GLY A 1 -6.56 -10.63 12.77
C GLY A 1 -6.08 -10.87 11.35
N ARG A 2 -5.88 -9.80 10.57
CA ARG A 2 -5.52 -9.86 9.13
C ARG A 2 -4.38 -10.85 8.81
N THR A 3 -3.28 -10.81 9.57
CA THR A 3 -2.13 -11.69 9.35
C THR A 3 -2.52 -13.16 9.39
N SER A 4 -3.29 -13.60 10.40
CA SER A 4 -3.81 -14.99 10.49
C SER A 4 -4.68 -15.34 9.28
N GLY A 5 -5.54 -14.42 8.84
CA GLY A 5 -6.37 -14.60 7.65
C GLY A 5 -5.54 -14.78 6.38
N ILE A 6 -4.50 -13.97 6.17
CA ILE A 6 -3.58 -14.09 5.02
C ILE A 6 -2.83 -15.43 5.07
N LEU A 7 -2.30 -15.83 6.23
CA LEU A 7 -1.60 -17.10 6.41
C LEU A 7 -2.55 -18.29 6.11
N ALA A 8 -3.77 -18.23 6.61
CA ALA A 8 -4.78 -19.29 6.40
C ALA A 8 -5.20 -19.39 4.94
N ALA A 9 -5.56 -18.27 4.29
CA ALA A 9 -5.98 -18.23 2.90
C ALA A 9 -4.92 -18.82 1.96
N LYS A 10 -3.67 -18.38 2.09
CA LYS A 10 -2.57 -18.89 1.26
C LYS A 10 -2.28 -20.36 1.53
N SER A 11 -2.26 -20.77 2.80
CA SER A 11 -2.04 -22.17 3.15
C SER A 11 -3.15 -23.09 2.66
N ALA A 12 -4.38 -22.60 2.56
CA ALA A 12 -5.49 -23.33 2.00
C ALA A 12 -5.38 -23.54 0.49
N CYS A 13 -4.88 -22.53 -0.23
CA CYS A 13 -4.84 -22.50 -1.69
C CYS A 13 -3.51 -23.01 -2.29
N THR A 14 -2.50 -23.34 -1.47
CA THR A 14 -1.20 -23.82 -1.94
C THR A 14 -0.76 -25.10 -1.24
N THR A 15 0.01 -25.94 -1.93
CA THR A 15 0.74 -27.04 -1.31
C THR A 15 2.05 -26.54 -0.66
N GLN A 16 2.63 -27.37 0.23
CA GLN A 16 3.98 -27.09 0.72
C GLN A 16 4.95 -27.09 -0.46
N ARG A 17 5.84 -26.10 -0.54
CA ARG A 17 6.78 -25.88 -1.66
C ARG A 17 6.10 -25.67 -3.01
N GLY A 18 4.82 -25.27 -3.00
CA GLY A 18 4.11 -24.91 -4.21
C GLY A 18 4.53 -23.55 -4.74
N LYS A 19 3.94 -23.14 -5.85
CA LYS A 19 4.26 -21.88 -6.52
C LYS A 19 3.12 -20.86 -6.40
N LEU A 20 3.48 -19.61 -6.12
CA LEU A 20 2.55 -18.51 -5.89
C LEU A 20 2.88 -17.33 -6.80
N LEU A 21 1.87 -16.82 -7.49
CA LEU A 21 1.92 -15.53 -8.18
C LEU A 21 1.46 -14.44 -7.19
N MET A 22 2.29 -13.43 -6.92
CA MET A 22 1.93 -12.41 -5.94
C MET A 22 2.43 -11.02 -6.32
N ALA A 23 1.66 -10.00 -5.97
CA ALA A 23 2.08 -8.63 -6.15
C ALA A 23 3.30 -8.31 -5.25
N ARG A 24 4.34 -7.66 -5.85
CA ARG A 24 5.58 -7.34 -5.13
C ARG A 24 5.36 -6.30 -4.03
N ASN A 25 4.32 -5.46 -4.15
CA ASN A 25 3.88 -4.49 -3.15
C ASN A 25 2.98 -5.09 -2.06
N CYS A 26 2.89 -6.40 -1.94
CA CYS A 26 2.19 -7.04 -0.83
C CYS A 26 2.82 -6.70 0.52
N HIS A 27 1.97 -6.59 1.53
CA HIS A 27 2.42 -6.43 2.91
C HIS A 27 3.26 -7.64 3.39
N LYS A 28 4.22 -7.40 4.28
CA LYS A 28 5.12 -8.44 4.84
C LYS A 28 4.42 -9.71 5.33
N ALA A 29 3.16 -9.65 5.77
CA ALA A 29 2.41 -10.84 6.17
C ALA A 29 2.23 -11.86 5.03
N VAL A 30 2.17 -11.39 3.77
CA VAL A 30 2.11 -12.27 2.60
C VAL A 30 3.45 -13.00 2.42
N TYR A 31 4.56 -12.30 2.60
CA TYR A 31 5.91 -12.88 2.55
C TYR A 31 6.18 -13.88 3.68
N HIS A 32 5.71 -13.60 4.91
CA HIS A 32 5.80 -14.59 6.01
C HIS A 32 5.05 -15.89 5.69
N ALA A 33 3.92 -15.83 4.97
CA ALA A 33 3.26 -17.05 4.53
C ALA A 33 4.04 -17.79 3.44
N VAL A 34 4.76 -17.06 2.55
CA VAL A 34 5.70 -17.66 1.59
C VAL A 34 6.79 -18.43 2.34
N GLU A 35 7.40 -17.80 3.35
CA GLU A 35 8.45 -18.41 4.17
C GLU A 35 7.97 -19.68 4.88
N LEU A 36 6.85 -19.59 5.63
CA LEU A 36 6.30 -20.71 6.40
C LEU A 36 5.89 -21.91 5.53
N ARG A 37 5.49 -21.67 4.31
CA ARG A 37 5.08 -22.70 3.35
C ARG A 37 6.21 -23.11 2.39
N GLU A 38 7.37 -22.48 2.50
CA GLU A 38 8.52 -22.67 1.59
C GLU A 38 8.13 -22.48 0.11
N LEU A 39 7.23 -21.50 -0.17
CA LEU A 39 6.72 -21.33 -1.52
C LEU A 39 7.75 -20.73 -2.47
N GLU A 40 7.72 -21.17 -3.71
CA GLU A 40 8.32 -20.41 -4.81
C GLU A 40 7.42 -19.24 -5.19
N THR A 41 7.99 -18.08 -5.48
CA THR A 41 7.23 -16.88 -5.84
C THR A 41 7.52 -16.47 -7.27
N VAL A 42 6.48 -16.04 -7.97
CA VAL A 42 6.55 -15.23 -9.19
C VAL A 42 5.98 -13.87 -8.82
N TYR A 43 6.67 -12.78 -9.15
CA TYR A 43 6.24 -11.45 -8.78
C TYR A 43 5.51 -10.73 -9.90
N LEU A 44 4.44 -10.03 -9.52
CA LEU A 44 3.76 -9.02 -10.31
C LEU A 44 4.20 -7.65 -9.80
N TYR A 45 4.72 -6.82 -10.65
CA TYR A 45 5.15 -5.47 -10.29
C TYR A 45 4.03 -4.48 -10.56
N PRO A 46 3.64 -3.65 -9.57
CA PRO A 46 2.66 -2.60 -9.80
C PRO A 46 3.22 -1.55 -10.76
N GLU A 47 2.33 -0.90 -11.48
CA GLU A 47 2.71 0.23 -12.32
C GLU A 47 3.37 1.32 -11.46
N SER A 48 4.50 1.87 -11.93
CA SER A 48 5.34 2.78 -11.17
C SER A 48 5.55 4.15 -11.82
N ASP A 49 5.21 4.28 -13.09
CA ASP A 49 5.46 5.50 -13.86
C ASP A 49 4.21 6.40 -13.88
N ILE A 50 3.91 6.94 -12.71
CA ILE A 50 2.86 7.94 -12.55
C ILE A 50 3.47 9.32 -12.84
N ASP A 51 3.67 9.67 -14.10
CA ASP A 51 4.02 11.02 -14.56
C ASP A 51 2.74 11.85 -14.68
N ALA A 52 2.37 12.54 -13.61
CA ALA A 52 1.18 13.38 -13.59
C ALA A 52 1.50 14.81 -14.00
N GLU A 53 0.98 15.22 -15.15
CA GLU A 53 0.79 16.62 -15.51
C GLU A 53 -0.68 16.98 -15.39
N GLU A 54 -1.03 17.85 -14.47
CA GLU A 54 -2.39 18.37 -14.33
C GLU A 54 -2.53 19.70 -15.05
N ARG A 55 -3.54 19.85 -15.92
CA ARG A 55 -3.92 21.15 -16.48
C ARG A 55 -5.02 21.75 -15.60
N ARG A 56 -4.74 22.89 -15.01
CA ARG A 56 -5.72 23.68 -14.26
C ARG A 56 -6.09 24.93 -15.02
N SER A 57 -7.35 25.35 -14.93
CA SER A 57 -7.79 26.66 -15.40
C SER A 57 -7.78 27.60 -14.20
N GLY A 58 -7.04 28.69 -14.29
CA GLY A 58 -7.10 29.77 -13.30
C GLY A 58 -8.40 30.55 -13.36
N ASP A 59 -8.72 31.30 -12.31
CA ASP A 59 -9.88 32.21 -12.28
C ASP A 59 -9.82 33.30 -13.38
N ASP A 60 -8.66 33.50 -13.98
CA ASP A 60 -8.41 34.41 -15.11
C ASP A 60 -8.62 33.73 -16.49
N GLY A 61 -9.03 32.47 -16.52
CA GLY A 61 -9.28 31.69 -17.73
C GLY A 61 -8.01 31.18 -18.43
N ASN A 62 -6.85 31.37 -17.83
CA ASN A 62 -5.58 30.82 -18.35
C ASN A 62 -5.41 29.38 -17.89
N GLU A 63 -5.06 28.49 -18.83
CA GLU A 63 -4.66 27.11 -18.53
C GLU A 63 -3.19 27.09 -18.11
N TYR A 64 -2.89 26.49 -16.96
CA TYR A 64 -1.53 26.16 -16.54
C TYR A 64 -1.41 24.70 -16.20
N THR A 65 -0.22 24.14 -16.43
CA THR A 65 0.07 22.74 -16.16
C THR A 65 0.74 22.61 -14.80
N VAL A 66 0.09 21.95 -13.87
CA VAL A 66 0.71 21.55 -12.61
C VAL A 66 1.40 20.21 -12.85
N LYS A 67 2.69 20.19 -12.65
CA LYS A 67 3.47 18.94 -12.70
C LYS A 67 3.57 18.40 -11.29
N TRP A 68 2.85 17.35 -10.99
CA TRP A 68 3.03 16.57 -9.77
C TRP A 68 4.49 16.08 -9.65
N GLY A 69 5.18 16.04 -10.80
CA GLY A 69 6.57 15.72 -10.92
C GLY A 69 6.92 14.40 -10.25
N LYS A 70 8.16 14.30 -9.81
CA LYS A 70 8.71 13.11 -9.13
C LYS A 70 8.14 12.83 -7.75
N LYS A 71 7.22 13.65 -7.22
CA LYS A 71 6.63 13.48 -5.88
C LYS A 71 5.76 12.24 -5.78
N LEU A 72 5.04 11.90 -6.85
CA LEU A 72 4.17 10.72 -6.92
C LEU A 72 4.87 9.47 -7.47
N ALA A 73 6.12 9.54 -7.90
CA ALA A 73 6.87 8.40 -8.43
C ALA A 73 7.02 7.22 -7.45
N GLN A 74 6.57 7.38 -6.20
CA GLN A 74 6.59 6.36 -5.16
C GLN A 74 5.22 5.70 -4.91
N ILE A 75 4.15 6.17 -5.55
CA ILE A 75 2.84 5.56 -5.42
C ILE A 75 2.88 4.16 -6.04
N ASN A 76 2.39 3.17 -5.29
CA ASN A 76 2.21 1.84 -5.81
C ASN A 76 0.92 1.82 -6.65
N GLY A 77 1.06 1.65 -7.95
CA GLY A 77 -0.03 1.60 -8.90
C GLY A 77 -0.80 0.28 -8.92
N SER A 78 -1.61 0.10 -9.96
CA SER A 78 -2.40 -1.11 -10.19
C SER A 78 -1.51 -2.28 -10.63
N ILE A 79 -1.96 -3.50 -10.39
CA ILE A 79 -1.45 -4.69 -11.07
C ILE A 79 -2.20 -4.82 -12.39
N ARG A 80 -1.46 -4.94 -13.49
CA ARG A 80 -2.04 -5.11 -14.82
C ARG A 80 -2.59 -6.53 -15.00
N SER A 81 -3.78 -6.64 -15.56
CA SER A 81 -4.39 -7.94 -15.85
C SER A 81 -3.58 -8.75 -16.87
N GLU A 82 -2.94 -8.06 -17.84
CA GLU A 82 -2.09 -8.67 -18.85
C GLU A 82 -0.87 -9.38 -18.24
N ASP A 83 -0.26 -8.77 -17.21
CA ASP A 83 0.89 -9.38 -16.53
C ASP A 83 0.50 -10.65 -15.76
N VAL A 84 -0.74 -10.69 -15.25
CA VAL A 84 -1.31 -11.91 -14.62
C VAL A 84 -1.51 -13.00 -15.66
N GLU A 85 -2.12 -12.68 -16.83
CA GLU A 85 -2.33 -13.62 -17.94
C GLU A 85 -1.00 -14.19 -18.45
N ASP A 86 -0.01 -13.32 -18.66
CA ASP A 86 1.32 -13.70 -19.13
C ASP A 86 2.04 -14.61 -18.15
N ALA A 87 1.94 -14.33 -16.84
CA ALA A 87 2.58 -15.14 -15.81
C ALA A 87 1.93 -16.53 -15.71
N LEU A 88 0.60 -16.61 -15.71
CA LEU A 88 -0.14 -17.86 -15.62
C LEU A 88 0.03 -18.72 -16.89
N THR A 89 0.13 -18.08 -18.05
CA THR A 89 0.40 -18.78 -19.32
C THR A 89 1.81 -19.35 -19.36
N ARG A 90 2.80 -18.59 -18.89
CA ARG A 90 4.22 -19.03 -18.84
C ARG A 90 4.47 -20.14 -17.82
N ASP A 91 3.77 -20.11 -16.70
CA ASP A 91 4.00 -21.06 -15.61
C ASP A 91 2.69 -21.68 -15.09
N PRO A 92 2.25 -22.78 -15.68
CA PRO A 92 1.04 -23.49 -15.25
C PRO A 92 1.19 -24.21 -13.89
N GLN A 93 2.33 -24.13 -13.21
CA GLN A 93 2.53 -24.68 -11.87
C GLN A 93 2.08 -23.71 -10.77
N ILE A 94 1.75 -22.47 -11.12
CA ILE A 94 1.20 -21.49 -10.18
C ILE A 94 -0.13 -22.02 -9.62
N GLN A 95 -0.26 -22.00 -8.28
CA GLN A 95 -1.39 -22.57 -7.57
C GLN A 95 -2.40 -21.54 -7.06
N ALA A 96 -1.98 -20.30 -6.92
CA ALA A 96 -2.84 -19.19 -6.49
C ALA A 96 -2.26 -17.85 -6.93
N VAL A 97 -3.14 -16.85 -7.07
CA VAL A 97 -2.78 -15.44 -7.28
C VAL A 97 -3.09 -14.67 -6.00
N VAL A 98 -2.17 -13.78 -5.57
CA VAL A 98 -2.36 -12.88 -4.41
C VAL A 98 -2.04 -11.45 -4.80
N ILE A 99 -3.00 -10.55 -4.65
CA ILE A 99 -2.81 -9.11 -4.85
C ILE A 99 -3.25 -8.33 -3.62
N THR A 100 -2.76 -7.10 -3.50
CA THR A 100 -3.25 -6.11 -2.53
C THR A 100 -4.02 -5.03 -3.30
N SER A 101 -5.33 -4.94 -3.05
CA SER A 101 -6.22 -3.95 -3.67
C SER A 101 -7.33 -3.60 -2.68
N PRO A 102 -7.44 -2.33 -2.25
CA PRO A 102 -6.57 -1.22 -2.66
C PRO A 102 -5.16 -1.35 -2.11
N THR A 103 -4.21 -0.68 -2.77
CA THR A 103 -2.87 -0.47 -2.23
C THR A 103 -2.93 0.42 -0.98
N TYR A 104 -1.82 0.60 -0.29
CA TYR A 104 -1.78 1.51 0.87
C TYR A 104 -2.11 2.95 0.46
N ASP A 105 -1.73 3.33 -0.74
CA ASP A 105 -1.98 4.65 -1.35
C ASP A 105 -3.43 4.84 -1.83
N GLY A 106 -4.25 3.78 -1.80
CA GLY A 106 -5.64 3.82 -2.21
C GLY A 106 -5.89 3.48 -3.68
N ILE A 107 -4.89 2.91 -4.37
CA ILE A 107 -5.02 2.51 -5.79
C ILE A 107 -5.59 1.09 -5.88
N LEU A 108 -6.58 0.89 -6.74
CA LEU A 108 -7.19 -0.41 -7.01
C LEU A 108 -6.68 -1.02 -8.33
N SER A 109 -6.63 -2.34 -8.37
CA SER A 109 -6.46 -3.13 -9.59
C SER A 109 -7.80 -3.59 -10.13
N ASP A 110 -7.89 -3.92 -11.42
CA ASP A 110 -9.07 -4.55 -12.02
C ASP A 110 -9.24 -5.98 -11.51
N VAL A 111 -9.80 -6.09 -10.30
CA VAL A 111 -10.02 -7.38 -9.63
C VAL A 111 -10.93 -8.29 -10.45
N GLU A 112 -11.94 -7.73 -11.14
CA GLU A 112 -12.87 -8.51 -11.93
C GLU A 112 -12.14 -9.20 -13.10
N LYS A 113 -11.35 -8.45 -13.85
CA LYS A 113 -10.57 -8.99 -14.97
C LYS A 113 -9.50 -9.97 -14.49
N ILE A 114 -8.79 -9.66 -13.42
CA ILE A 114 -7.78 -10.55 -12.82
C ILE A 114 -8.43 -11.85 -12.35
N SER A 115 -9.65 -11.78 -11.75
CA SER A 115 -10.41 -12.96 -11.31
C SER A 115 -10.80 -13.85 -12.49
N GLU A 116 -11.33 -13.26 -13.58
CA GLU A 116 -11.66 -14.01 -14.80
C GLU A 116 -10.45 -14.77 -15.36
N ILE A 117 -9.30 -14.09 -15.44
CA ILE A 117 -8.04 -14.68 -15.91
C ILE A 117 -7.59 -15.82 -14.98
N ALA A 118 -7.52 -15.59 -13.67
CA ALA A 118 -7.12 -16.61 -12.71
C ALA A 118 -8.02 -17.87 -12.82
N HIS A 119 -9.32 -17.67 -12.90
CA HIS A 119 -10.28 -18.78 -13.03
C HIS A 119 -10.17 -19.52 -14.37
N ALA A 120 -9.88 -18.82 -15.47
CA ALA A 120 -9.62 -19.46 -16.76
C ALA A 120 -8.41 -20.42 -16.71
N HIS A 121 -7.41 -20.11 -15.89
CA HIS A 121 -6.28 -20.98 -15.58
C HIS A 121 -6.51 -21.97 -14.44
N GLY A 122 -7.70 -21.97 -13.82
CA GLY A 122 -8.09 -22.90 -12.75
C GLY A 122 -7.47 -22.59 -11.38
N VAL A 123 -6.90 -21.40 -11.18
CA VAL A 123 -6.29 -20.95 -9.92
C VAL A 123 -7.17 -19.95 -9.17
N PRO A 124 -7.17 -19.96 -7.83
CA PRO A 124 -7.93 -18.99 -7.03
C PRO A 124 -7.22 -17.64 -6.95
N LEU A 125 -8.03 -16.58 -6.84
CA LEU A 125 -7.60 -15.23 -6.53
C LEU A 125 -7.83 -14.90 -5.07
N ILE A 126 -6.77 -14.54 -4.34
CA ILE A 126 -6.80 -14.05 -2.95
C ILE A 126 -6.53 -12.55 -3.00
N VAL A 127 -7.43 -11.74 -2.44
CA VAL A 127 -7.26 -10.29 -2.37
C VAL A 127 -7.06 -9.85 -0.92
N ASP A 128 -5.92 -9.24 -0.65
CA ASP A 128 -5.70 -8.50 0.57
C ASP A 128 -6.35 -7.11 0.43
N GLU A 129 -7.62 -7.02 0.81
CA GLU A 129 -8.45 -5.83 0.80
C GLU A 129 -8.50 -5.17 2.20
N ALA A 130 -7.37 -5.18 2.91
CA ALA A 130 -7.31 -4.71 4.28
C ALA A 130 -7.72 -3.24 4.46
N HIS A 131 -7.56 -2.43 3.43
CA HIS A 131 -7.95 -1.02 3.41
C HIS A 131 -9.30 -0.78 2.70
N GLY A 132 -10.02 -1.83 2.30
CA GLY A 132 -11.29 -1.74 1.58
C GLY A 132 -12.51 -2.29 2.35
N ALA A 133 -12.45 -2.39 3.69
CA ALA A 133 -13.56 -2.92 4.46
C ALA A 133 -14.86 -2.07 4.35
N HIS A 134 -14.77 -0.84 3.88
CA HIS A 134 -15.89 0.07 3.62
C HIS A 134 -16.43 0.01 2.19
N PHE A 135 -15.85 -0.78 1.31
CA PHE A 135 -16.27 -0.89 -0.08
C PHE A 135 -17.64 -1.55 -0.24
N GLY A 136 -18.39 -1.09 -1.24
CA GLY A 136 -19.71 -1.61 -1.57
C GLY A 136 -20.86 -1.10 -0.68
N PHE A 137 -20.60 -0.18 0.26
CA PHE A 137 -21.68 0.40 1.09
C PHE A 137 -22.28 1.68 0.52
N HIS A 138 -21.64 2.31 -0.47
CA HIS A 138 -22.15 3.52 -1.13
C HIS A 138 -21.59 3.61 -2.57
N PRO A 139 -22.38 4.17 -3.55
CA PRO A 139 -21.96 4.25 -4.95
C PRO A 139 -20.68 5.04 -5.22
N ASP A 140 -20.34 6.00 -4.37
CA ASP A 140 -19.14 6.83 -4.51
C ASP A 140 -17.86 6.11 -4.05
N PHE A 141 -17.99 4.90 -3.52
CA PHE A 141 -16.85 4.06 -3.14
C PHE A 141 -16.79 2.81 -4.02
N PRO A 142 -15.60 2.26 -4.25
CA PRO A 142 -15.42 1.06 -5.04
C PRO A 142 -16.30 -0.10 -4.59
N GLU A 143 -16.61 -1.01 -5.49
CA GLU A 143 -17.24 -2.28 -5.15
C GLU A 143 -16.20 -3.23 -4.56
N ASN A 144 -16.60 -4.07 -3.59
CA ASN A 144 -15.69 -4.99 -2.91
C ASN A 144 -15.23 -6.15 -3.83
N ALA A 145 -14.04 -6.68 -3.53
CA ALA A 145 -13.39 -7.71 -4.32
C ALA A 145 -14.20 -9.03 -4.42
N LEU A 146 -15.04 -9.36 -3.44
CA LEU A 146 -15.90 -10.56 -3.51
C LEU A 146 -16.89 -10.48 -4.65
N LYS A 147 -17.55 -9.31 -4.82
CA LYS A 147 -18.50 -9.11 -5.92
C LYS A 147 -17.80 -9.05 -7.27
N LYS A 148 -16.54 -8.62 -7.28
CA LYS A 148 -15.65 -8.64 -8.46
C LYS A 148 -15.05 -10.04 -8.72
N GLY A 149 -15.47 -11.08 -8.01
CA GLY A 149 -15.14 -12.46 -8.30
C GLY A 149 -13.96 -13.07 -7.53
N ALA A 150 -13.32 -12.35 -6.63
CA ALA A 150 -12.25 -12.91 -5.80
C ALA A 150 -12.72 -14.10 -4.97
N ASP A 151 -11.88 -15.14 -4.84
CA ASP A 151 -12.20 -16.36 -4.10
C ASP A 151 -12.12 -16.16 -2.59
N ILE A 152 -11.10 -15.46 -2.13
CA ILE A 152 -10.88 -15.17 -0.71
C ILE A 152 -10.47 -13.72 -0.55
N VAL A 153 -11.14 -13.01 0.35
CA VAL A 153 -10.87 -11.58 0.62
C VAL A 153 -10.63 -11.38 2.11
N ILE A 154 -9.62 -10.58 2.45
CA ILE A 154 -9.25 -10.27 3.82
C ILE A 154 -9.43 -8.77 4.09
N HIS A 155 -10.32 -8.43 5.04
CA HIS A 155 -10.57 -7.08 5.51
C HIS A 155 -9.98 -6.82 6.89
N SER A 156 -9.39 -5.64 7.10
CA SER A 156 -9.09 -5.12 8.43
C SER A 156 -10.16 -4.10 8.80
N LEU A 157 -11.11 -4.49 9.65
CA LEU A 157 -12.23 -3.59 10.02
C LEU A 157 -11.75 -2.29 10.63
N HIS A 158 -10.74 -2.37 11.51
CA HIS A 158 -10.23 -1.23 12.27
C HIS A 158 -9.51 -0.17 11.43
N LYS A 159 -9.28 -0.39 10.14
CA LYS A 159 -8.59 0.58 9.28
C LYS A 159 -9.54 1.59 8.67
N THR A 160 -10.69 1.13 8.21
CA THR A 160 -11.63 1.97 7.45
C THR A 160 -13.06 1.97 8.02
N LEU A 161 -13.31 1.17 9.04
CA LEU A 161 -14.56 1.11 9.77
C LEU A 161 -14.32 1.29 11.27
N PRO A 162 -15.28 1.79 12.05
CA PRO A 162 -15.14 2.06 13.48
C PRO A 162 -15.16 0.76 14.29
N SER A 163 -14.06 0.06 14.26
CA SER A 163 -13.82 -1.18 15.01
C SER A 163 -12.48 -1.12 15.74
N MET A 164 -12.31 -1.95 16.75
CA MET A 164 -11.07 -1.97 17.54
C MET A 164 -9.89 -2.48 16.72
N THR A 165 -8.69 -1.98 17.00
CA THR A 165 -7.44 -2.44 16.41
C THR A 165 -7.30 -3.97 16.55
N GLN A 166 -6.74 -4.63 15.54
CA GLN A 166 -6.58 -6.06 15.33
C GLN A 166 -7.83 -6.81 14.82
N THR A 167 -9.00 -6.16 14.75
CA THR A 167 -10.20 -6.80 14.19
C THR A 167 -10.07 -6.98 12.68
N ALA A 168 -10.46 -8.14 12.19
CA ALA A 168 -10.40 -8.47 10.77
C ALA A 168 -11.46 -9.52 10.42
N LEU A 169 -11.85 -9.57 9.16
CA LEU A 169 -12.71 -10.59 8.58
C LEU A 169 -12.00 -11.28 7.42
N LEU A 170 -12.23 -12.56 7.26
CA LEU A 170 -11.90 -13.33 6.08
C LEU A 170 -13.21 -13.81 5.44
N HIS A 171 -13.37 -13.50 4.17
CA HIS A 171 -14.53 -13.87 3.40
C HIS A 171 -14.15 -14.89 2.32
N ILE A 172 -15.05 -15.82 2.05
CA ILE A 172 -14.95 -16.79 0.96
C ILE A 172 -16.09 -16.51 -0.01
N GLY A 173 -15.78 -16.36 -1.29
CA GLY A 173 -16.74 -16.11 -2.35
C GLY A 173 -17.75 -17.26 -2.46
N GLU A 174 -18.99 -16.95 -2.84
CA GLU A 174 -20.07 -17.95 -2.94
C GLU A 174 -19.72 -19.11 -3.88
N LYS A 175 -19.01 -18.83 -4.97
CA LYS A 175 -18.55 -19.84 -5.93
C LYS A 175 -17.30 -20.61 -5.48
N SER A 176 -16.70 -20.20 -4.36
CA SER A 176 -15.39 -20.67 -3.87
C SER A 176 -15.48 -21.49 -2.58
N THR A 177 -16.69 -21.98 -2.26
CA THR A 177 -16.97 -22.76 -1.03
C THR A 177 -16.11 -24.01 -0.88
N LYS A 178 -15.51 -24.52 -1.96
CA LYS A 178 -14.53 -25.62 -1.91
C LYS A 178 -13.34 -25.32 -1.00
N TRP A 179 -13.01 -24.05 -0.77
CA TRP A 179 -11.91 -23.62 0.10
C TRP A 179 -12.28 -23.54 1.58
N THR A 180 -13.58 -23.60 1.93
CA THR A 180 -14.07 -23.35 3.29
C THR A 180 -13.40 -24.24 4.34
N GLU A 181 -13.40 -25.56 4.11
CA GLU A 181 -12.83 -26.50 5.08
C GLU A 181 -11.31 -26.39 5.20
N TYR A 182 -10.63 -26.08 4.08
CA TYR A 182 -9.19 -25.84 4.10
C TYR A 182 -8.84 -24.56 4.85
N VAL A 183 -9.59 -23.47 4.61
CA VAL A 183 -9.39 -22.20 5.32
C VAL A 183 -9.65 -22.36 6.80
N LYS A 184 -10.76 -23.01 7.22
CA LYS A 184 -11.04 -23.30 8.63
C LYS A 184 -9.92 -24.05 9.30
N LYS A 185 -9.41 -25.13 8.66
CA LYS A 185 -8.27 -25.89 9.19
C LYS A 185 -7.07 -25.00 9.49
N TYR A 186 -6.74 -24.07 8.60
CA TYR A 186 -5.59 -23.19 8.81
C TYR A 186 -5.88 -22.03 9.76
N LEU A 187 -7.14 -21.57 9.85
CA LEU A 187 -7.54 -20.63 10.91
C LEU A 187 -7.35 -21.26 12.29
N ASP A 188 -7.76 -22.53 12.48
CA ASP A 188 -7.54 -23.26 13.74
C ASP A 188 -6.05 -23.33 14.14
N ILE A 189 -5.13 -23.30 13.16
CA ILE A 189 -3.69 -23.32 13.40
C ILE A 189 -3.16 -21.92 13.73
N PHE A 190 -3.63 -20.87 13.02
CA PHE A 190 -3.05 -19.53 13.08
C PHE A 190 -3.81 -18.54 13.98
N GLU A 191 -5.02 -18.88 14.40
CA GLU A 191 -5.77 -18.07 15.35
C GLU A 191 -5.43 -18.44 16.79
N THR A 192 -5.69 -17.49 17.69
CA THR A 192 -5.53 -17.72 19.11
C THR A 192 -6.64 -18.66 19.63
N SER A 193 -6.28 -19.59 20.50
CA SER A 193 -7.25 -20.43 21.23
C SER A 193 -8.04 -19.67 22.31
N SER A 194 -7.64 -18.41 22.61
CA SER A 194 -8.28 -17.55 23.60
C SER A 194 -8.73 -16.24 22.95
N PRO A 195 -9.88 -16.23 22.23
CA PRO A 195 -10.36 -15.05 21.55
C PRO A 195 -10.75 -13.94 22.55
N SER A 196 -10.49 -12.70 22.18
CA SER A 196 -10.94 -11.55 22.95
C SER A 196 -12.43 -11.27 22.68
N TYR A 197 -13.28 -11.52 23.66
CA TYR A 197 -14.72 -11.19 23.56
C TYR A 197 -14.94 -9.69 23.39
N VAL A 198 -14.07 -8.83 23.90
CA VAL A 198 -14.14 -7.38 23.72
C VAL A 198 -13.98 -7.03 22.23
N PHE A 199 -13.02 -7.64 21.55
CA PHE A 199 -12.84 -7.44 20.10
C PHE A 199 -14.03 -7.99 19.30
N MET A 200 -14.53 -9.18 19.65
CA MET A 200 -15.70 -9.77 19.01
C MET A 200 -16.95 -8.89 19.19
N ALA A 201 -17.20 -8.39 20.40
CA ALA A 201 -18.29 -7.46 20.65
C ALA A 201 -18.13 -6.15 19.88
N GLY A 202 -16.89 -5.64 19.75
CA GLY A 202 -16.59 -4.46 18.93
C GLY A 202 -16.88 -4.67 17.44
N MET A 203 -16.56 -5.86 16.90
CA MET A 203 -16.90 -6.21 15.51
C MET A 203 -18.41 -6.30 15.31
N ASP A 204 -19.12 -7.01 16.22
CA ASP A 204 -20.58 -7.12 16.17
C ASP A 204 -21.24 -5.75 16.24
N GLN A 205 -20.80 -4.89 17.15
CA GLN A 205 -21.31 -3.52 17.28
C GLN A 205 -21.07 -2.69 16.03
N CYS A 206 -19.90 -2.82 15.41
CA CYS A 206 -19.57 -2.15 14.14
C CYS A 206 -20.55 -2.61 13.03
N MET A 207 -20.79 -3.90 12.88
CA MET A 207 -21.72 -4.43 11.87
C MET A 207 -23.15 -3.99 12.13
N ARG A 208 -23.64 -4.04 13.38
CA ARG A 208 -24.97 -3.54 13.76
C ARG A 208 -25.15 -2.04 13.46
N MET A 209 -24.12 -1.25 13.68
CA MET A 209 -24.15 0.17 13.37
C MET A 209 -24.30 0.40 11.86
N ILE A 210 -23.53 -0.35 11.05
CA ILE A 210 -23.59 -0.25 9.58
C ILE A 210 -24.96 -0.75 9.09
N GLU A 211 -25.48 -1.84 9.61
CA GLU A 211 -26.82 -2.35 9.27
C GLU A 211 -27.92 -1.32 9.58
N ALA A 212 -27.82 -0.67 10.74
CA ALA A 212 -28.86 0.26 11.19
C ALA A 212 -28.76 1.65 10.55
N LYS A 213 -27.57 2.16 10.30
CA LYS A 213 -27.31 3.56 9.89
C LYS A 213 -26.30 3.70 8.74
N GLY A 214 -25.83 2.61 8.15
CA GLY A 214 -24.75 2.68 7.15
C GLY A 214 -25.08 3.59 5.98
N LYS A 215 -26.29 3.53 5.45
CA LYS A 215 -26.71 4.39 4.34
C LYS A 215 -26.55 5.88 4.67
N GLU A 216 -27.01 6.32 5.85
CA GLU A 216 -26.90 7.71 6.30
C GLU A 216 -25.43 8.12 6.53
N LEU A 217 -24.69 7.26 7.25
CA LEU A 217 -23.28 7.52 7.59
C LEU A 217 -22.38 7.62 6.35
N PHE A 218 -22.59 6.75 5.37
CA PHE A 218 -21.81 6.78 4.13
C PHE A 218 -22.21 7.93 3.21
N GLU A 219 -23.48 8.32 3.16
CA GLU A 219 -23.93 9.50 2.44
C GLU A 219 -23.30 10.78 3.02
N ASP A 220 -23.36 10.95 4.35
CA ASP A 220 -22.73 12.07 5.04
C ASP A 220 -21.21 12.10 4.81
N TYR A 221 -20.58 10.94 4.85
CA TYR A 221 -19.14 10.80 4.62
C TYR A 221 -18.75 11.16 3.19
N SER A 222 -19.49 10.68 2.20
CA SER A 222 -19.30 11.05 0.78
C SER A 222 -19.42 12.56 0.58
N GLN A 223 -20.45 13.19 1.16
CA GLN A 223 -20.65 14.64 1.08
C GLN A 223 -19.48 15.42 1.70
N ARG A 224 -18.97 14.98 2.88
CA ARG A 224 -17.80 15.59 3.51
C ARG A 224 -16.56 15.51 2.63
N LEU A 225 -16.30 14.35 2.04
CA LEU A 225 -15.18 14.15 1.11
C LEU A 225 -15.27 15.06 -0.11
N HIS A 226 -16.46 15.13 -0.74
CA HIS A 226 -16.71 16.02 -1.87
C HIS A 226 -16.48 17.49 -1.53
N CYS A 227 -17.06 17.96 -0.43
CA CYS A 227 -16.85 19.32 0.04
C CYS A 227 -15.38 19.62 0.33
N PHE A 228 -14.68 18.70 1.02
CA PHE A 228 -13.28 18.87 1.36
C PHE A 228 -12.41 18.96 0.11
N LYS A 229 -12.52 17.99 -0.82
CA LYS A 229 -11.76 17.97 -2.07
C LYS A 229 -11.98 19.25 -2.89
N LYS A 230 -13.22 19.71 -3.00
CA LYS A 230 -13.56 20.96 -3.71
C LYS A 230 -12.92 22.20 -3.08
N GLU A 231 -12.84 22.27 -1.76
CA GLU A 231 -12.21 23.40 -1.06
C GLU A 231 -10.70 23.37 -1.18
N VAL A 232 -10.07 22.19 -1.03
CA VAL A 232 -8.61 22.02 -1.14
C VAL A 232 -8.13 22.24 -2.57
N ALA A 233 -8.91 21.90 -3.57
CA ALA A 233 -8.59 22.16 -4.98
C ALA A 233 -8.41 23.66 -5.31
N LYS A 234 -8.82 24.58 -4.43
CA LYS A 234 -8.59 26.03 -4.58
C LYS A 234 -7.20 26.48 -4.10
N LEU A 235 -6.45 25.59 -3.44
CA LEU A 235 -5.12 25.88 -2.93
C LEU A 235 -4.08 25.57 -4.03
N PRO A 236 -3.38 26.59 -4.58
CA PRO A 236 -2.54 26.39 -5.76
C PRO A 236 -1.31 25.49 -5.53
N HIS A 237 -0.78 25.45 -4.30
CA HIS A 237 0.44 24.70 -3.97
C HIS A 237 0.18 23.39 -3.19
N ILE A 238 -1.10 23.08 -2.91
CA ILE A 238 -1.52 21.82 -2.28
C ILE A 238 -2.17 20.93 -3.33
N HIS A 239 -1.72 19.70 -3.40
CA HIS A 239 -2.17 18.73 -4.39
C HIS A 239 -2.83 17.53 -3.71
N LEU A 240 -4.00 17.12 -4.19
CA LEU A 240 -4.67 15.88 -3.82
C LEU A 240 -4.66 14.94 -5.03
N LEU A 241 -4.37 13.66 -4.81
CA LEU A 241 -4.61 12.65 -5.85
C LEU A 241 -6.13 12.54 -6.09
N THR A 242 -6.54 12.72 -7.34
CA THR A 242 -7.94 12.69 -7.77
C THR A 242 -8.21 11.53 -8.72
N ASP A 243 -9.49 11.19 -8.91
CA ASP A 243 -9.89 10.17 -9.89
C ASP A 243 -9.54 10.58 -11.33
N GLU A 244 -9.51 11.89 -11.63
CA GLU A 244 -9.08 12.40 -12.93
C GLU A 244 -7.58 12.13 -13.17
N ASP A 245 -6.76 12.25 -12.14
CA ASP A 245 -5.34 11.89 -12.20
C ASP A 245 -5.18 10.38 -12.42
N ALA A 246 -5.99 9.57 -11.74
CA ALA A 246 -6.00 8.14 -11.87
C ALA A 246 -6.29 7.70 -13.33
N VAL A 247 -7.32 8.25 -13.96
CA VAL A 247 -7.69 7.95 -15.35
C VAL A 247 -6.58 8.33 -16.33
N ARG A 248 -5.92 9.47 -16.13
CA ARG A 248 -4.80 9.91 -16.98
C ARG A 248 -3.58 9.02 -16.87
N GLN A 249 -3.44 8.33 -15.75
CA GLN A 249 -2.27 7.52 -15.40
C GLN A 249 -2.49 6.02 -15.60
N GLN A 250 -3.55 5.62 -16.27
CA GLN A 250 -3.95 4.23 -16.47
C GLN A 250 -4.21 3.46 -15.16
N VAL A 251 -4.44 4.16 -14.06
CA VAL A 251 -4.90 3.56 -12.81
C VAL A 251 -6.36 3.15 -12.98
N TYR A 252 -6.69 1.93 -12.56
CA TYR A 252 -8.02 1.39 -12.75
C TYR A 252 -9.10 2.16 -11.96
N GLU A 253 -8.87 2.37 -10.66
CA GLU A 253 -9.83 3.02 -9.74
C GLU A 253 -9.09 3.49 -8.48
N THR A 254 -9.62 4.49 -7.76
CA THR A 254 -9.06 4.97 -6.49
C THR A 254 -10.07 4.87 -5.34
N ASP A 255 -9.55 4.76 -4.11
CA ASP A 255 -10.35 4.89 -2.88
C ASP A 255 -10.47 6.38 -2.51
N PRO A 256 -11.66 7.00 -2.63
CA PRO A 256 -11.84 8.42 -2.34
C PRO A 256 -11.61 8.79 -0.87
N GLY A 257 -11.62 7.82 0.05
CA GLY A 257 -11.33 7.99 1.47
C GLY A 257 -9.84 8.07 1.81
N LYS A 258 -8.97 7.78 0.85
CA LYS A 258 -7.52 7.93 0.95
C LYS A 258 -7.09 9.28 0.39
N LEU A 259 -6.81 10.22 1.27
CA LEU A 259 -6.35 11.55 0.86
C LEU A 259 -4.83 11.54 0.74
N VAL A 260 -4.31 11.34 -0.48
CA VAL A 260 -2.89 11.48 -0.80
C VAL A 260 -2.63 12.96 -1.03
N ILE A 261 -1.82 13.57 -0.17
CA ILE A 261 -1.62 15.03 -0.10
C ILE A 261 -0.15 15.34 -0.32
N ALA A 262 0.16 16.18 -1.31
CA ALA A 262 1.48 16.73 -1.53
C ALA A 262 1.44 18.27 -1.44
N ALA A 263 2.57 18.89 -1.09
CA ALA A 263 2.73 20.34 -1.02
C ALA A 263 3.99 20.79 -1.76
N ASP A 264 3.91 21.89 -2.50
CA ASP A 264 5.07 22.40 -3.25
C ASP A 264 6.19 22.86 -2.32
N GLY A 265 7.42 22.52 -2.69
CA GLY A 265 8.59 22.86 -1.89
C GLY A 265 8.79 22.05 -0.63
N TRP A 266 7.77 21.29 -0.15
CA TRP A 266 7.84 20.45 1.05
C TRP A 266 7.93 18.97 0.68
N ASN A 267 8.67 18.18 1.45
CA ASN A 267 8.61 16.72 1.38
C ASN A 267 7.53 16.17 2.32
N GLY A 268 7.21 14.87 2.21
CA GLY A 268 6.13 14.28 3.02
C GLY A 268 6.41 14.31 4.52
N HIS A 269 7.68 14.17 4.94
CA HIS A 269 8.06 14.25 6.35
C HIS A 269 7.84 15.68 6.90
N GLU A 270 8.19 16.71 6.15
CA GLU A 270 7.97 18.12 6.55
C GLU A 270 6.48 18.42 6.70
N VAL A 271 5.63 17.93 5.77
CA VAL A 271 4.18 18.04 5.88
C VAL A 271 3.66 17.31 7.12
N ALA A 272 4.08 16.06 7.36
CA ALA A 272 3.66 15.27 8.51
C ALA A 272 4.05 15.94 9.84
N GLU A 273 5.30 16.42 9.96
CA GLU A 273 5.79 17.09 11.16
C GLU A 273 5.04 18.40 11.43
N PHE A 274 4.74 19.19 10.39
CA PHE A 274 3.93 20.39 10.53
C PHE A 274 2.53 20.06 11.05
N LEU A 275 1.85 19.10 10.40
CA LEU A 275 0.51 18.65 10.81
C LEU A 275 0.52 18.16 12.26
N ARG A 276 1.50 17.35 12.65
CA ARG A 276 1.62 16.79 14.00
C ARG A 276 1.92 17.85 15.04
N ARG A 277 2.93 18.69 14.82
CA ARG A 277 3.44 19.62 15.85
C ARG A 277 2.67 20.93 15.93
N LYS A 278 2.19 21.44 14.80
CA LYS A 278 1.50 22.74 14.76
C LYS A 278 -0.01 22.60 14.81
N GLU A 279 -0.55 21.62 14.10
CA GLU A 279 -1.97 21.47 13.92
C GLU A 279 -2.58 20.34 14.79
N HIS A 280 -1.73 19.56 15.47
CA HIS A 280 -2.13 18.41 16.30
C HIS A 280 -3.00 17.41 15.50
N LEU A 281 -2.58 17.15 14.26
CA LEU A 281 -3.16 16.19 13.34
C LEU A 281 -2.14 15.09 13.05
N GLU A 282 -2.56 13.83 13.16
CA GLU A 282 -1.74 12.69 12.79
C GLU A 282 -2.19 12.15 11.44
N VAL A 283 -1.26 11.83 10.56
CA VAL A 283 -1.52 11.20 9.26
C VAL A 283 -1.26 9.70 9.34
N GLU A 284 -1.88 8.94 8.46
CA GLU A 284 -1.70 7.48 8.40
C GLU A 284 -0.30 7.09 7.95
N MET A 285 0.26 7.83 7.01
CA MET A 285 1.58 7.55 6.46
C MET A 285 2.25 8.82 5.96
N GLU A 286 3.56 8.90 6.13
CA GLU A 286 4.43 9.83 5.43
C GLU A 286 5.29 9.07 4.40
N ALA A 287 5.38 9.61 3.19
CA ALA A 287 6.25 9.15 2.12
C ALA A 287 7.25 10.25 1.76
N ALA A 288 8.21 9.99 0.89
CA ALA A 288 9.20 11.01 0.57
C ALA A 288 8.59 12.28 -0.09
N GLY A 289 7.53 12.13 -0.89
CA GLY A 289 6.93 13.25 -1.62
C GLY A 289 5.52 13.68 -1.16
N TYR A 290 4.87 12.90 -0.30
CA TYR A 290 3.47 13.11 0.09
C TYR A 290 3.16 12.52 1.46
N VAL A 291 1.99 12.82 1.98
CA VAL A 291 1.39 12.17 3.15
C VAL A 291 0.05 11.53 2.76
N ILE A 292 -0.39 10.55 3.53
CA ILE A 292 -1.72 9.96 3.41
C ILE A 292 -2.52 10.27 4.67
N ALA A 293 -3.63 10.97 4.52
CA ALA A 293 -4.65 11.05 5.54
C ALA A 293 -5.75 10.01 5.25
N LEU A 294 -5.95 9.10 6.18
CA LEU A 294 -7.00 8.08 6.10
C LEU A 294 -8.25 8.63 6.77
N THR A 295 -9.37 8.63 6.03
CA THR A 295 -10.66 9.08 6.53
C THR A 295 -11.67 7.94 6.55
N SER A 296 -12.75 8.11 7.30
CA SER A 296 -13.80 7.10 7.50
C SER A 296 -15.17 7.71 7.84
N ILE A 297 -16.19 6.88 7.91
CA ILE A 297 -17.52 7.27 8.37
C ILE A 297 -17.56 7.79 9.83
N ALA A 298 -16.49 7.58 10.60
CA ALA A 298 -16.38 8.04 11.98
C ALA A 298 -15.82 9.46 12.10
N ASP A 299 -15.27 10.01 11.01
CA ASP A 299 -14.75 11.37 11.01
C ASP A 299 -15.86 12.40 10.98
N THR A 300 -15.66 13.49 11.71
CA THR A 300 -16.63 14.55 11.90
C THR A 300 -16.38 15.75 10.98
N ASP A 301 -17.38 16.63 10.84
CA ASP A 301 -17.23 17.91 10.14
C ASP A 301 -16.07 18.74 10.73
N GLU A 302 -15.88 18.67 12.06
CA GLU A 302 -14.78 19.36 12.74
C GLU A 302 -13.41 18.75 12.34
N GLY A 303 -13.31 17.41 12.19
CA GLY A 303 -12.09 16.74 11.73
C GLY A 303 -11.69 17.21 10.33
N PHE A 304 -12.62 17.19 9.38
CA PHE A 304 -12.38 17.68 8.02
C PHE A 304 -12.05 19.17 7.98
N LYS A 305 -12.72 19.98 8.78
CA LYS A 305 -12.45 21.42 8.89
C LYS A 305 -11.03 21.68 9.43
N ARG A 306 -10.61 20.94 10.46
CA ARG A 306 -9.26 21.05 11.02
C ARG A 306 -8.20 20.69 9.98
N LEU A 307 -8.37 19.59 9.25
CA LEU A 307 -7.44 19.19 8.20
C LEU A 307 -7.37 20.25 7.09
N LYS A 308 -8.53 20.77 6.64
CA LYS A 308 -8.58 21.85 5.65
C LYS A 308 -7.83 23.09 6.12
N ASN A 309 -8.07 23.54 7.35
CA ASN A 309 -7.39 24.71 7.90
C ASN A 309 -5.88 24.50 8.01
N ALA A 310 -5.43 23.31 8.37
CA ALA A 310 -4.02 22.96 8.41
C ALA A 310 -3.37 23.04 7.01
N LEU A 311 -4.08 22.60 5.97
CA LEU A 311 -3.59 22.73 4.58
C LEU A 311 -3.55 24.19 4.11
N ILE A 312 -4.49 25.04 4.54
CA ILE A 312 -4.44 26.49 4.30
C ILE A 312 -3.22 27.09 4.98
N HIS A 313 -2.88 26.71 6.22
CA HIS A 313 -1.68 27.22 6.88
C HIS A 313 -0.40 26.77 6.17
N ILE A 314 -0.33 25.55 5.61
CA ILE A 314 0.79 25.12 4.77
C ILE A 314 0.88 25.99 3.51
N GLU A 315 -0.23 26.24 2.82
CA GLU A 315 -0.33 27.11 1.65
C GLU A 315 0.19 28.53 1.94
N GLU A 316 -0.21 29.12 3.07
CA GLU A 316 0.25 30.44 3.51
C GLU A 316 1.77 30.46 3.76
N ASN A 317 2.32 29.41 4.38
CA ASN A 317 3.77 29.29 4.58
C ASN A 317 4.54 29.19 3.27
N ILE A 318 4.04 28.44 2.28
CA ILE A 318 4.67 28.33 0.96
C ILE A 318 4.63 29.70 0.25
N SER A 319 3.47 30.36 0.23
CA SER A 319 3.28 31.65 -0.43
C SER A 319 4.14 32.76 0.18
N THR A 320 4.35 32.74 1.50
CA THR A 320 5.16 33.76 2.19
C THR A 320 6.66 33.56 1.90
N ASN A 321 7.14 32.32 1.87
CA ASN A 321 8.55 32.01 1.60
C ASN A 321 8.92 32.27 0.13
N SER A 322 8.01 32.10 -0.81
CA SER A 322 8.25 32.41 -2.24
C SER A 322 8.48 33.89 -2.51
N VAL A 323 7.98 34.78 -1.66
CA VAL A 323 8.22 36.23 -1.79
C VAL A 323 9.62 36.66 -1.26
N GLU A 324 10.18 35.87 -0.31
CA GLU A 324 11.51 36.14 0.25
C GLU A 324 12.67 35.51 -0.55
N ASP A 325 12.39 34.48 -1.37
CA ASP A 325 13.39 33.70 -2.10
C ASP A 325 13.69 34.22 -3.53
N GLU A 326 12.99 35.21 -4.05
CA GLU A 326 13.38 35.87 -5.31
C GLU A 326 14.78 36.56 -5.23
N GLU A 327 15.35 36.72 -4.04
CA GLU A 327 16.70 37.28 -3.83
C GLU A 327 17.78 36.23 -3.47
N LYS A 328 17.45 34.95 -3.34
CA LYS A 328 18.43 33.89 -3.00
C LYS A 328 18.42 32.76 -4.03
N GLN A 329 19.63 32.46 -4.52
CA GLN A 329 19.93 31.43 -5.52
C GLN A 329 19.21 30.11 -5.27
N PRO A 330 18.85 29.35 -6.34
CA PRO A 330 18.05 28.13 -6.21
C PRO A 330 18.78 27.12 -5.32
N GLN A 331 18.16 26.83 -4.17
CA GLN A 331 18.55 25.67 -3.38
C GLN A 331 18.49 24.45 -4.30
N LYS A 332 19.57 23.67 -4.26
CA LYS A 332 19.72 22.44 -5.05
C LYS A 332 18.46 21.61 -4.87
N ASN A 333 17.63 21.57 -5.91
CA ASN A 333 16.60 20.57 -6.04
C ASN A 333 17.26 19.22 -5.81
N VAL A 334 17.02 18.61 -4.67
CA VAL A 334 17.36 17.21 -4.43
C VAL A 334 16.51 16.43 -5.43
N ARG A 335 17.15 16.06 -6.53
CA ARG A 335 16.53 15.19 -7.55
C ARG A 335 16.33 13.84 -6.91
N SER A 336 15.19 13.62 -6.24
CA SER A 336 14.82 12.28 -5.80
C SER A 336 14.57 11.44 -7.05
N ASN A 337 15.49 10.56 -7.37
CA ASN A 337 15.31 9.52 -8.37
C ASN A 337 14.63 8.30 -7.75
N ILE A 338 13.82 8.48 -6.70
CA ILE A 338 13.13 7.40 -6.03
C ILE A 338 12.07 6.86 -6.99
N ARG A 339 12.37 5.74 -7.63
CA ARG A 339 11.37 4.91 -8.33
C ARG A 339 10.46 4.25 -7.29
N SER A 340 9.28 3.78 -7.70
CA SER A 340 8.36 3.09 -6.79
C SER A 340 9.10 2.02 -5.98
N LEU A 341 8.74 1.87 -4.71
CA LEU A 341 9.35 0.93 -3.77
C LEU A 341 9.31 -0.55 -4.22
N SER A 342 8.59 -0.84 -5.30
CA SER A 342 8.33 -2.18 -5.82
C SER A 342 9.10 -2.56 -7.09
N GLY A 343 9.93 -1.67 -7.66
CA GLY A 343 10.52 -1.92 -8.97
C GLY A 343 12.04 -1.76 -9.01
N THR A 344 12.79 -2.84 -8.83
CA THR A 344 14.13 -2.94 -9.40
C THR A 344 14.00 -3.31 -10.86
N SER A 345 14.52 -2.46 -11.77
CA SER A 345 14.51 -2.71 -13.23
C SER A 345 15.58 -3.73 -13.67
N GLY A 346 15.93 -4.68 -12.80
CA GLY A 346 16.82 -5.78 -13.10
C GLY A 346 16.07 -7.03 -13.58
N ASN A 347 16.76 -7.91 -14.26
CA ASN A 347 16.21 -9.22 -14.60
C ASN A 347 15.86 -9.97 -13.29
N GLU A 348 14.59 -10.36 -13.10
CA GLU A 348 14.12 -10.99 -11.85
C GLU A 348 14.98 -12.19 -11.43
N GLU A 349 15.46 -12.96 -12.42
CA GLU A 349 16.36 -14.11 -12.19
C GLU A 349 17.75 -13.72 -11.63
N GLU A 350 18.21 -12.50 -11.88
CA GLU A 350 19.48 -11.99 -11.35
C GLU A 350 19.33 -11.47 -9.91
N ILE A 351 18.13 -11.01 -9.56
CA ILE A 351 17.83 -10.45 -8.24
C ILE A 351 17.47 -11.57 -7.26
N LYS A 352 16.57 -12.46 -7.64
CA LYS A 352 16.10 -13.57 -6.80
C LYS A 352 17.03 -14.78 -6.91
N VAL A 353 17.95 -14.91 -5.97
CA VAL A 353 18.97 -15.96 -5.98
C VAL A 353 18.57 -17.20 -5.19
N LEU A 354 17.89 -17.01 -4.04
CA LEU A 354 17.39 -18.06 -3.17
C LEU A 354 15.90 -17.86 -2.89
N SER A 355 15.19 -18.92 -2.54
CA SER A 355 13.88 -18.74 -1.93
C SER A 355 14.02 -18.11 -0.54
N ILE A 356 12.97 -17.43 -0.07
CA ILE A 356 12.95 -16.82 1.27
C ILE A 356 13.28 -17.87 2.34
N ALA A 357 12.70 -19.06 2.25
CA ALA A 357 12.95 -20.15 3.20
C ALA A 357 14.41 -20.65 3.16
N GLN A 358 15.01 -20.76 1.97
CA GLN A 358 16.43 -21.14 1.84
C GLN A 358 17.33 -20.08 2.45
N ALA A 359 17.06 -18.80 2.16
CA ALA A 359 17.86 -17.70 2.69
C ALA A 359 17.73 -17.57 4.21
N THR A 360 16.53 -17.77 4.77
CA THR A 360 16.32 -17.73 6.22
C THR A 360 16.99 -18.89 6.96
N ALA A 361 17.10 -20.06 6.31
CA ALA A 361 17.70 -21.25 6.89
C ALA A 361 19.24 -21.33 6.76
N CYS A 362 19.86 -20.51 5.91
CA CYS A 362 21.30 -20.54 5.72
C CYS A 362 22.06 -19.85 6.87
N GLU A 363 23.38 -20.08 6.96
CA GLU A 363 24.21 -19.29 7.86
C GLU A 363 24.34 -17.84 7.39
N HIS A 364 24.27 -16.90 8.33
CA HIS A 364 24.38 -15.47 8.04
C HIS A 364 25.71 -14.89 8.53
N THR A 365 26.14 -13.83 7.87
CA THR A 365 27.24 -12.97 8.31
C THR A 365 26.76 -11.53 8.33
N THR A 366 26.96 -10.83 9.44
CA THR A 366 26.63 -9.41 9.56
C THR A 366 27.75 -8.58 8.95
N MET A 367 27.40 -7.64 8.07
CA MET A 367 28.34 -6.70 7.46
C MET A 367 27.75 -5.28 7.35
N ASP A 368 28.60 -4.31 7.00
CA ASP A 368 28.14 -2.95 6.76
C ASP A 368 27.22 -2.91 5.53
N LEU A 369 26.05 -2.28 5.65
CA LEU A 369 25.06 -2.17 4.59
C LEU A 369 25.64 -1.55 3.32
N GLU A 370 26.47 -0.50 3.46
CA GLU A 370 27.11 0.18 2.33
C GLU A 370 28.13 -0.69 1.55
N ARG A 371 28.57 -1.79 2.15
CA ARG A 371 29.52 -2.75 1.54
C ARG A 371 28.84 -4.03 1.07
N SER A 372 27.52 -4.14 1.20
CA SER A 372 26.78 -5.37 0.93
C SER A 372 26.32 -5.52 -0.52
N ILE A 373 26.71 -4.62 -1.42
CA ILE A 373 26.36 -4.70 -2.85
C ILE A 373 26.81 -6.04 -3.43
N GLY A 374 25.88 -6.72 -4.12
CA GLY A 374 26.12 -8.02 -4.72
C GLY A 374 25.93 -9.21 -3.79
N GLU A 375 25.84 -9.00 -2.48
CA GLU A 375 25.55 -10.05 -1.50
C GLU A 375 24.06 -10.41 -1.50
N ILE A 376 23.72 -11.58 -0.96
CA ILE A 376 22.34 -12.07 -0.86
C ILE A 376 21.80 -11.72 0.52
N SER A 377 20.70 -10.99 0.59
CA SER A 377 20.07 -10.61 1.86
C SER A 377 19.64 -11.85 2.64
N GLY A 378 19.95 -11.89 3.93
CA GLY A 378 19.47 -12.88 4.90
C GLY A 378 18.26 -12.36 5.70
N GLU A 379 17.87 -11.11 5.50
CA GLU A 379 16.80 -10.49 6.26
C GLU A 379 15.94 -9.55 5.41
N TYR A 380 14.77 -9.20 5.95
CA TYR A 380 13.88 -8.23 5.32
C TYR A 380 14.37 -6.81 5.58
N ILE A 381 14.28 -5.94 4.57
CA ILE A 381 14.43 -4.49 4.72
C ILE A 381 13.15 -3.86 4.19
N TYR A 382 12.45 -3.07 5.00
CA TYR A 382 11.18 -2.46 4.61
C TYR A 382 11.01 -1.09 5.27
N LEU A 383 10.10 -0.29 4.71
CA LEU A 383 9.55 0.91 5.33
C LEU A 383 8.27 0.56 6.10
N TYR A 384 8.04 1.21 7.23
CA TYR A 384 6.80 1.04 7.97
C TYR A 384 6.31 2.37 8.55
N PRO A 385 5.08 2.77 8.25
CA PRO A 385 4.17 2.22 7.23
C PRO A 385 4.74 2.28 5.81
N PRO A 386 4.31 1.46 4.83
CA PRO A 386 3.21 0.47 4.83
C PRO A 386 3.61 -0.96 5.22
N GLY A 387 4.89 -1.27 5.41
CA GLY A 387 5.38 -2.63 5.66
C GLY A 387 5.52 -3.47 4.38
N ILE A 388 5.83 -2.81 3.27
CA ILE A 388 6.18 -3.41 1.98
C ILE A 388 7.70 -3.59 1.96
N PRO A 389 8.22 -4.81 1.71
CA PRO A 389 9.65 -5.03 1.66
C PRO A 389 10.32 -4.35 0.46
N LEU A 390 11.41 -3.63 0.71
CA LEU A 390 12.36 -3.16 -0.31
C LEU A 390 13.20 -4.33 -0.83
N VAL A 391 13.68 -5.16 0.10
CA VAL A 391 14.34 -6.42 -0.18
C VAL A 391 13.84 -7.50 0.77
N VAL A 392 13.75 -8.73 0.28
CA VAL A 392 13.40 -9.90 1.07
C VAL A 392 14.60 -10.86 1.16
N PRO A 393 14.64 -11.77 2.15
CA PRO A 393 15.69 -12.79 2.21
C PRO A 393 15.76 -13.56 0.90
N GLY A 394 16.99 -13.78 0.41
CA GLY A 394 17.24 -14.46 -0.85
C GLY A 394 17.37 -13.56 -2.08
N GLU A 395 17.02 -12.29 -1.97
CA GLU A 395 17.28 -11.31 -3.02
C GLU A 395 18.68 -10.71 -2.90
N ARG A 396 19.26 -10.36 -4.05
CA ARG A 396 20.56 -9.70 -4.13
C ARG A 396 20.43 -8.23 -3.79
N ILE A 397 21.31 -7.74 -2.92
CA ILE A 397 21.39 -6.31 -2.58
C ILE A 397 22.07 -5.59 -3.76
N THR A 398 21.31 -4.67 -4.40
CA THR A 398 21.78 -3.92 -5.56
C THR A 398 22.21 -2.49 -5.19
N GLU A 399 22.95 -1.83 -6.08
CA GLU A 399 23.30 -0.41 -5.92
C GLU A 399 22.03 0.46 -5.89
N GLU A 400 21.03 0.13 -6.73
CA GLU A 400 19.76 0.85 -6.79
C GLU A 400 19.02 0.79 -5.47
N LEU A 401 19.00 -0.39 -4.82
CA LEU A 401 18.42 -0.55 -3.48
C LEU A 401 19.12 0.34 -2.46
N LEU A 402 20.46 0.38 -2.46
CA LEU A 402 21.20 1.26 -1.53
C LEU A 402 20.96 2.74 -1.81
N CYS A 403 20.85 3.13 -3.10
CA CYS A 403 20.44 4.49 -3.46
C CYS A 403 19.06 4.84 -2.90
N GLN A 404 18.07 3.96 -3.08
CA GLN A 404 16.73 4.14 -2.52
C GLN A 404 16.77 4.28 -0.98
N ILE A 405 17.54 3.41 -0.30
CA ILE A 405 17.70 3.46 1.16
C ILE A 405 18.31 4.80 1.62
N ARG A 406 19.33 5.29 0.92
CA ARG A 406 19.96 6.59 1.24
C ARG A 406 18.99 7.75 1.03
N GLU A 407 18.25 7.75 -0.07
CA GLU A 407 17.25 8.78 -0.38
C GLU A 407 16.14 8.80 0.67
N VAL A 408 15.60 7.63 1.02
CA VAL A 408 14.59 7.49 2.08
C VAL A 408 15.08 8.07 3.41
N ARG A 409 16.32 7.76 3.81
CA ARG A 409 16.90 8.31 5.03
C ARG A 409 17.08 9.84 5.00
N GLN A 410 17.38 10.41 3.83
CA GLN A 410 17.48 11.86 3.66
C GLN A 410 16.14 12.58 3.85
N THR A 411 15.01 11.90 3.63
CA THR A 411 13.68 12.45 3.90
C THR A 411 13.23 12.31 5.35
N GLY A 412 14.06 11.73 6.23
CA GLY A 412 13.74 11.52 7.66
C GLY A 412 12.99 10.22 7.96
N LEU A 413 12.70 9.39 6.94
CA LEU A 413 12.02 8.11 7.12
C LEU A 413 12.97 7.03 7.65
N GLU A 414 12.47 6.17 8.53
CA GLU A 414 13.23 5.07 9.14
C GLU A 414 13.01 3.75 8.39
N ILE A 415 14.11 3.04 8.21
CA ILE A 415 14.12 1.69 7.64
C ILE A 415 14.05 0.67 8.75
N GLN A 416 13.23 -0.35 8.56
CA GLN A 416 12.98 -1.40 9.53
C GLN A 416 13.25 -2.80 8.94
N GLY A 417 13.21 -3.82 9.80
CA GLY A 417 13.33 -5.23 9.43
C GLY A 417 14.71 -5.83 9.66
N MET A 418 15.74 -5.01 9.70
CA MET A 418 17.10 -5.45 10.01
C MET A 418 17.28 -5.75 11.50
N ARG A 419 18.12 -6.73 11.85
CA ARG A 419 18.51 -7.01 13.24
C ARG A 419 19.25 -5.84 13.87
N ASP A 420 20.05 -5.14 13.07
CA ASP A 420 20.68 -3.90 13.50
C ASP A 420 19.69 -2.74 13.43
N TYR A 421 19.09 -2.40 14.56
CA TYR A 421 18.15 -1.26 14.67
C TYR A 421 18.77 0.09 14.29
N SER A 422 20.10 0.21 14.23
CA SER A 422 20.74 1.43 13.72
C SER A 422 20.66 1.53 12.20
N GLY A 423 20.28 0.44 11.52
CA GLY A 423 20.18 0.35 10.08
C GLY A 423 21.53 0.40 9.33
N LYS A 424 22.65 0.34 10.03
CA LYS A 424 24.00 0.44 9.43
C LYS A 424 24.54 -0.90 8.96
N LYS A 425 24.04 -2.00 9.54
CA LYS A 425 24.50 -3.36 9.23
C LYS A 425 23.35 -4.21 8.74
N VAL A 426 23.66 -5.16 7.89
CA VAL A 426 22.72 -6.14 7.32
C VAL A 426 23.28 -7.55 7.46
N ASP A 427 22.41 -8.51 7.74
CA ASP A 427 22.75 -9.93 7.69
C ASP A 427 22.64 -10.42 6.24
N VAL A 428 23.70 -11.03 5.74
CA VAL A 428 23.77 -11.63 4.40
C VAL A 428 24.03 -13.12 4.49
N CYS A 429 23.50 -13.87 3.51
CA CYS A 429 23.75 -15.30 3.42
C CYS A 429 25.25 -15.56 3.18
N ARG A 430 25.87 -16.45 3.98
CA ARG A 430 27.21 -16.96 3.64
C ARG A 430 27.13 -17.70 2.31
N LYS A 431 28.12 -17.51 1.45
CA LYS A 431 28.21 -18.21 0.16
C LYS A 431 27.99 -19.70 0.39
N VAL A 432 26.93 -20.22 -0.21
CA VAL A 432 26.61 -21.64 -0.34
C VAL A 432 27.51 -22.22 -1.44
#